data_f198a08d25a7b468ee95328652f7304e
#
_entry.id   f198a08d25a7b468ee95328652f7304e
#
_cell.length_a   1.000
_cell.length_b   1.000
_cell.length_c   1.000
_cell.angle_alpha   90.00
_cell.angle_beta   90.00
_cell.angle_gamma   90.00
#
_symmetry.space_group_name_H-M   'P 1'
#
loop_
_entity.id
_entity.type
_entity.pdbx_description
1 polymer ?
#
loop_
_entity_poly.entity_id
_entity_poly.type
_entity_poly.pdbx_seq_one_letter_code
_entity_poly.pdbx_strand_id
1 'polypeptide(L)'
;NGRTTQAGYFSLTGSVVNSGVFVFEKTVRYYKSKAARFAVSKSSRLIDYRYSNGTFVNPDPGDDDNTSEDTTDSGIKGIDVSYAQGAIDWQKVKASGVEFAMLRASRGPVSSTRPASEDTTFKRNITEAAEAGIKVGVYHYLYAHTVSEAKQEAKFFIKTISPYQITYPVVLDVEEQSQANLGKSALTKIVKAFLDEVNAAGYYGMLYSNKSWLTTYLDMSKLTGYEVWLAQWNTVPTYTGDFGMWQYTCKGIVSGIDGYVDLNLSYKNYAKIIKKGGYNHLT
;
A
#
# COMPACT_ATOMS: atom_id res chain seq x y z
N ASN A 1 17.90 25.07 17.67
CA ASN A 1 18.75 24.26 18.53
C ASN A 1 18.08 22.95 18.77
N GLY A 2 18.36 21.99 17.91
CA GLY A 2 17.98 20.64 18.12
C GLY A 2 18.69 20.11 19.36
N ARG A 3 18.06 20.24 20.49
CA ARG A 3 18.58 19.74 21.75
C ARG A 3 17.56 18.80 22.31
N THR A 4 17.90 17.56 22.44
CA THR A 4 17.21 16.69 23.32
C THR A 4 18.16 16.26 24.41
N THR A 5 17.74 16.42 25.61
CA THR A 5 18.40 15.89 26.79
C THR A 5 17.79 14.58 27.19
N GLN A 6 16.71 14.20 26.56
CA GLN A 6 15.94 12.97 26.77
C GLN A 6 15.57 12.41 25.42
N ALA A 7 15.11 11.16 25.39
CA ALA A 7 14.44 10.64 24.23
C ALA A 7 13.25 11.54 23.92
N GLY A 8 13.38 12.33 22.91
CA GLY A 8 12.39 13.32 22.50
C GLY A 8 12.30 13.36 21.01
N TYR A 9 11.23 13.92 20.53
CA TYR A 9 10.96 14.03 19.12
C TYR A 9 11.18 15.49 18.70
N PHE A 10 11.71 15.68 17.52
CA PHE A 10 11.81 17.00 16.92
C PHE A 10 11.48 16.94 15.43
N SER A 11 10.97 18.02 14.93
CA SER A 11 10.78 18.17 13.49
C SER A 11 12.12 18.35 12.79
N LEU A 12 12.34 17.66 11.69
CA LEU A 12 13.49 17.91 10.80
C LEU A 12 13.48 19.33 10.20
N THR A 13 12.35 20.01 10.27
CA THR A 13 12.25 21.42 9.88
C THR A 13 12.84 22.37 10.93
N GLY A 14 13.16 21.86 12.11
CA GLY A 14 13.90 22.61 13.12
C GLY A 14 15.37 22.74 12.76
N SER A 15 15.99 23.86 13.13
CA SER A 15 17.44 24.02 12.99
C SER A 15 18.16 23.05 13.90
N VAL A 16 18.85 22.09 13.33
CA VAL A 16 19.77 21.24 14.04
C VAL A 16 21.08 21.98 14.19
N VAL A 17 21.44 22.29 15.42
CA VAL A 17 22.69 22.97 15.71
C VAL A 17 23.62 21.99 16.41
N ASN A 18 24.81 21.88 15.88
CA ASN A 18 26.00 21.33 16.49
C ASN A 18 25.81 20.46 17.73
N SER A 19 26.07 19.19 17.60
CA SER A 19 26.23 18.26 18.73
C SER A 19 25.06 18.15 19.67
N GLY A 20 24.01 17.52 19.26
CA GLY A 20 22.90 17.10 20.11
C GLY A 20 22.54 15.64 19.86
N VAL A 21 21.77 15.05 20.74
CA VAL A 21 21.12 13.78 20.50
C VAL A 21 19.67 14.07 20.18
N PHE A 22 19.22 13.68 19.01
CA PHE A 22 17.84 13.82 18.58
C PHE A 22 17.28 12.42 18.37
N VAL A 23 16.11 12.19 18.89
CA VAL A 23 15.42 10.91 18.75
C VAL A 23 14.08 11.18 18.12
N PHE A 24 13.88 10.64 16.94
CA PHE A 24 12.56 10.61 16.31
C PHE A 24 11.78 9.42 16.80
N GLU A 25 10.50 9.60 16.93
CA GLU A 25 9.62 8.51 17.28
C GLU A 25 9.74 7.39 16.25
N LYS A 26 10.12 6.24 16.73
CA LYS A 26 10.17 4.96 16.02
C LYS A 26 11.30 4.73 15.03
N THR A 27 12.04 5.73 14.57
CA THR A 27 12.88 5.46 13.40
C THR A 27 14.27 6.07 13.38
N VAL A 28 14.49 7.19 14.04
CA VAL A 28 15.71 7.95 13.80
C VAL A 28 16.38 8.38 15.09
N ARG A 29 17.69 8.18 15.18
CA ARG A 29 18.51 8.67 16.27
C ARG A 29 19.58 9.60 15.73
N TYR A 30 19.73 10.73 16.36
CA TYR A 30 20.81 11.65 16.15
C TYR A 30 21.78 11.58 17.33
N TYR A 31 23.05 11.46 17.07
CA TYR A 31 24.10 11.38 18.10
C TYR A 31 24.90 12.67 18.17
N LYS A 32 25.42 12.97 19.36
CA LYS A 32 26.31 14.08 19.62
C LYS A 32 27.58 13.98 18.81
N SER A 33 27.57 14.46 17.60
CA SER A 33 28.74 14.51 16.73
C SER A 33 28.44 15.51 15.61
N LYS A 34 29.45 15.82 14.81
CA LYS A 34 29.25 16.61 13.59
C LYS A 34 28.50 15.84 12.51
N ALA A 35 28.29 14.54 12.70
CA ALA A 35 27.50 13.70 11.83
C ALA A 35 26.26 13.22 12.57
N ALA A 36 25.12 13.35 11.95
CA ALA A 36 23.88 12.76 12.40
C ALA A 36 23.77 11.35 11.82
N ARG A 37 23.39 10.40 12.66
CA ARG A 37 23.13 9.03 12.24
C ARG A 37 21.64 8.74 12.40
N PHE A 38 21.04 8.37 11.33
CA PHE A 38 19.64 8.01 11.27
C PHE A 38 19.54 6.50 11.11
N ALA A 39 18.93 5.85 12.10
CA ALA A 39 18.63 4.43 12.02
C ALA A 39 17.16 4.27 11.72
N VAL A 40 16.84 3.77 10.55
CA VAL A 40 15.48 3.36 10.21
C VAL A 40 15.23 2.03 10.88
N SER A 41 14.35 2.00 11.88
CA SER A 41 14.19 0.87 12.81
C SER A 41 13.80 -0.46 12.16
N LYS A 42 13.33 -0.44 10.94
CA LYS A 42 12.89 -1.64 10.22
C LYS A 42 13.83 -2.12 9.12
N SER A 43 14.73 -1.27 8.67
CA SER A 43 15.70 -1.65 7.64
C SER A 43 17.10 -1.89 8.19
N SER A 44 17.33 -1.66 9.49
CA SER A 44 18.64 -1.75 10.14
C SER A 44 19.71 -0.88 9.46
N ARG A 45 19.30 0.08 8.65
CA ARG A 45 20.21 0.90 7.87
C ARG A 45 20.50 2.19 8.62
N LEU A 46 21.78 2.42 8.91
CA LEU A 46 22.28 3.67 9.42
C LEU A 46 22.64 4.56 8.21
N ILE A 47 22.05 5.73 8.15
CA ILE A 47 22.39 6.74 7.16
C ILE A 47 23.15 7.86 7.88
N ASP A 48 24.36 8.13 7.43
CA ASP A 48 25.17 9.22 7.95
C ASP A 48 24.94 10.50 7.14
N TYR A 49 24.50 11.54 7.81
CA TYR A 49 24.37 12.86 7.19
C TYR A 49 25.31 13.86 7.86
N ARG A 50 25.91 14.72 7.09
CA ARG A 50 26.69 15.84 7.59
C ARG A 50 25.87 17.12 7.47
N TYR A 51 25.91 17.93 8.52
CA TYR A 51 25.28 19.23 8.50
C TYR A 51 26.27 20.26 7.96
N SER A 52 25.95 20.87 6.86
CA SER A 52 26.75 21.95 6.24
C SER A 52 25.84 23.07 5.77
N ASN A 53 26.18 24.30 6.12
CA ASN A 53 25.49 25.52 5.68
C ASN A 53 23.97 25.51 5.87
N GLY A 54 23.48 24.96 6.99
CA GLY A 54 22.04 24.92 7.28
C GLY A 54 21.28 23.77 6.64
N THR A 55 21.95 22.87 5.92
CA THR A 55 21.34 21.73 5.24
C THR A 55 22.00 20.42 5.63
N PHE A 56 21.25 19.35 5.71
CA PHE A 56 21.81 18.01 5.79
C PHE A 56 22.23 17.55 4.40
N VAL A 57 23.49 17.15 4.25
CA VAL A 57 24.03 16.62 2.99
C VAL A 57 24.45 15.18 3.20
N ASN A 58 24.15 14.33 2.26
CA ASN A 58 24.69 12.99 2.22
C ASN A 58 26.23 13.10 1.95
N PRO A 59 27.09 12.57 2.81
CA PRO A 59 28.54 12.66 2.65
C PRO A 59 29.10 11.82 1.51
N ASP A 60 28.32 10.91 0.96
CA ASP A 60 28.76 10.00 -0.09
C ASP A 60 27.80 10.05 -1.29
N PRO A 61 27.97 11.02 -2.21
CA PRO A 61 27.15 11.12 -3.41
C PRO A 61 27.44 10.03 -4.45
N GLY A 62 28.40 9.13 -4.18
CA GLY A 62 28.80 8.08 -5.09
C GLY A 62 28.07 6.74 -4.90
N ASP A 63 27.36 6.56 -3.79
CA ASP A 63 26.64 5.30 -3.47
C ASP A 63 25.11 5.42 -3.61
N ASP A 64 24.63 6.44 -4.29
CA ASP A 64 23.21 6.72 -4.47
C ASP A 64 22.45 5.71 -5.35
N ASP A 65 23.13 4.72 -5.88
CA ASP A 65 22.47 3.66 -6.66
C ASP A 65 21.77 2.61 -5.77
N ASN A 66 21.81 2.79 -4.43
CA ASN A 66 21.19 1.86 -3.49
C ASN A 66 20.39 2.51 -2.34
N THR A 67 20.19 3.81 -2.35
CA THR A 67 19.16 4.42 -1.51
C THR A 67 17.81 4.09 -2.13
N SER A 68 16.97 3.53 -1.33
CA SER A 68 15.68 2.95 -1.68
C SER A 68 14.79 3.93 -2.45
N GLU A 69 15.00 4.08 -3.76
CA GLU A 69 13.99 4.64 -4.68
C GLU A 69 12.65 3.86 -4.58
N ASP A 70 12.63 2.82 -3.74
CA ASP A 70 11.47 1.99 -3.50
C ASP A 70 10.54 2.56 -2.40
N THR A 71 10.98 3.61 -1.66
CA THR A 71 10.16 4.31 -0.64
C THR A 71 10.08 5.81 -0.89
N THR A 72 8.94 6.42 -0.60
CA THR A 72 8.71 7.87 -0.74
C THR A 72 8.16 8.45 0.56
N ASP A 73 8.83 9.45 1.12
CA ASP A 73 8.42 10.07 2.39
C ASP A 73 7.06 10.80 2.28
N SER A 74 6.78 11.40 1.13
CA SER A 74 5.53 12.12 0.87
C SER A 74 4.39 11.23 0.37
N GLY A 75 4.69 9.97 0.02
CA GLY A 75 3.75 9.05 -0.59
C GLY A 75 3.42 9.39 -2.06
N ILE A 76 3.27 8.35 -2.87
CA ILE A 76 2.78 8.44 -4.25
C ILE A 76 1.26 8.51 -4.19
N LYS A 77 0.64 9.46 -4.88
CA LYS A 77 -0.80 9.70 -4.86
C LYS A 77 -1.54 8.70 -5.75
N GLY A 78 -2.58 8.10 -5.22
CA GLY A 78 -3.44 7.18 -5.95
C GLY A 78 -4.90 7.26 -5.53
N ILE A 79 -5.71 6.53 -6.28
CA ILE A 79 -7.13 6.32 -6.00
C ILE A 79 -7.46 4.84 -6.02
N ASP A 80 -8.60 4.47 -5.44
CA ASP A 80 -9.18 3.17 -5.75
C ASP A 80 -10.63 3.33 -6.21
N VAL A 81 -11.02 2.49 -7.16
CA VAL A 81 -12.28 2.61 -7.87
C VAL A 81 -12.90 1.25 -8.19
N SER A 82 -14.20 1.27 -8.37
CA SER A 82 -15.02 0.15 -8.79
C SER A 82 -16.13 0.64 -9.73
N TYR A 83 -17.12 -0.20 -9.99
CA TYR A 83 -18.33 0.20 -10.71
C TYR A 83 -19.03 1.42 -10.06
N ALA A 84 -18.80 1.67 -8.77
CA ALA A 84 -19.47 2.75 -8.03
C ALA A 84 -19.11 4.15 -8.54
N GLN A 85 -17.92 4.33 -9.11
CA GLN A 85 -17.48 5.60 -9.69
C GLN A 85 -18.01 5.84 -11.12
N GLY A 86 -18.70 4.87 -11.71
CA GLY A 86 -19.33 5.01 -13.02
C GLY A 86 -18.32 5.22 -14.16
N ALA A 87 -18.56 6.23 -14.97
CA ALA A 87 -17.66 6.61 -16.06
C ALA A 87 -16.56 7.53 -15.54
N ILE A 88 -15.31 7.23 -15.87
CA ILE A 88 -14.13 7.97 -15.43
C ILE A 88 -13.41 8.54 -16.65
N ASP A 89 -13.05 9.82 -16.61
CA ASP A 89 -12.15 10.46 -17.58
C ASP A 89 -10.70 10.32 -17.05
N TRP A 90 -10.04 9.25 -17.45
CA TRP A 90 -8.72 8.90 -16.96
C TRP A 90 -7.63 9.91 -17.35
N GLN A 91 -7.81 10.66 -18.44
CA GLN A 91 -6.89 11.74 -18.81
C GLN A 91 -6.96 12.90 -17.81
N LYS A 92 -8.15 13.28 -17.37
CA LYS A 92 -8.31 14.29 -16.31
C LYS A 92 -7.83 13.78 -14.97
N VAL A 93 -8.07 12.52 -14.64
CA VAL A 93 -7.53 11.88 -13.43
C VAL A 93 -6.01 11.96 -13.42
N LYS A 94 -5.34 11.60 -14.52
CA LYS A 94 -3.88 11.72 -14.65
C LYS A 94 -3.40 13.16 -14.51
N ALA A 95 -4.07 14.09 -15.17
CA ALA A 95 -3.72 15.52 -15.11
C ALA A 95 -3.89 16.13 -13.70
N SER A 96 -4.70 15.52 -12.82
CA SER A 96 -4.87 15.92 -11.41
C SER A 96 -3.72 15.47 -10.50
N GLY A 97 -2.73 14.76 -11.04
CA GLY A 97 -1.55 14.28 -10.28
C GLY A 97 -1.71 12.90 -9.66
N VAL A 98 -2.76 12.15 -10.04
CA VAL A 98 -2.89 10.73 -9.67
C VAL A 98 -1.87 9.91 -10.44
N GLU A 99 -1.08 9.11 -9.75
CA GLU A 99 0.00 8.32 -10.33
C GLU A 99 -0.34 6.82 -10.42
N PHE A 100 -1.19 6.32 -9.52
CA PHE A 100 -1.66 4.94 -9.56
C PHE A 100 -3.16 4.83 -9.25
N ALA A 101 -3.76 3.74 -9.70
CA ALA A 101 -5.12 3.38 -9.38
C ALA A 101 -5.23 1.90 -9.01
N MET A 102 -5.97 1.61 -7.93
CA MET A 102 -6.35 0.25 -7.54
C MET A 102 -7.77 0.00 -8.06
N LEU A 103 -7.92 -0.96 -8.95
CA LEU A 103 -9.16 -1.21 -9.68
C LEU A 103 -9.82 -2.48 -9.13
N ARG A 104 -11.10 -2.42 -8.76
CA ARG A 104 -11.80 -3.64 -8.44
C ARG A 104 -11.94 -4.50 -9.70
N ALA A 105 -11.28 -5.65 -9.71
CA ALA A 105 -11.39 -6.58 -10.82
C ALA A 105 -12.57 -7.53 -10.64
N SER A 106 -12.83 -7.95 -9.41
CA SER A 106 -13.88 -8.94 -9.15
C SER A 106 -14.30 -8.98 -7.69
N ARG A 107 -15.33 -9.75 -7.42
CA ARG A 107 -15.78 -10.14 -6.08
C ARG A 107 -16.17 -11.61 -6.03
N GLY A 108 -16.13 -12.17 -4.83
CA GLY A 108 -16.62 -13.51 -4.56
C GLY A 108 -18.15 -13.66 -4.67
N PRO A 109 -18.65 -14.88 -4.52
CA PRO A 109 -20.08 -15.14 -4.56
C PRO A 109 -20.76 -14.60 -3.30
N VAL A 110 -21.78 -13.76 -3.47
CA VAL A 110 -22.60 -13.23 -2.36
C VAL A 110 -23.65 -14.26 -1.90
N SER A 111 -24.11 -15.11 -2.82
CA SER A 111 -25.08 -16.19 -2.59
C SER A 111 -25.07 -17.16 -3.77
N SER A 112 -25.82 -18.25 -3.65
CA SER A 112 -26.01 -19.22 -4.76
C SER A 112 -26.60 -18.60 -6.02
N THR A 113 -27.39 -17.53 -5.88
CA THR A 113 -28.01 -16.80 -7.00
C THR A 113 -27.17 -15.59 -7.46
N ARG A 114 -26.13 -15.22 -6.73
CA ARG A 114 -25.20 -14.15 -7.08
C ARG A 114 -23.77 -14.68 -7.03
N PRO A 115 -23.34 -15.41 -8.08
CA PRO A 115 -22.00 -16.00 -8.14
C PRO A 115 -20.90 -14.96 -8.15
N ALA A 116 -19.66 -15.43 -8.05
CA ALA A 116 -18.48 -14.60 -8.27
C ALA A 116 -18.59 -13.88 -9.62
N SER A 117 -18.23 -12.63 -9.65
CA SER A 117 -18.35 -11.82 -10.86
C SER A 117 -17.22 -10.83 -11.02
N GLU A 118 -16.88 -10.56 -12.27
CA GLU A 118 -16.05 -9.43 -12.64
C GLU A 118 -16.80 -8.11 -12.34
N ASP A 119 -16.05 -7.07 -11.97
CA ASP A 119 -16.62 -5.73 -11.84
C ASP A 119 -16.98 -5.18 -13.24
N THR A 120 -18.18 -4.64 -13.36
CA THR A 120 -18.73 -4.24 -14.67
C THR A 120 -17.95 -3.15 -15.38
N THR A 121 -17.12 -2.41 -14.65
CA THR A 121 -16.28 -1.33 -15.19
C THR A 121 -14.82 -1.75 -15.36
N PHE A 122 -14.43 -2.91 -14.85
CA PHE A 122 -13.03 -3.33 -14.77
C PHE A 122 -12.29 -3.27 -16.10
N LYS A 123 -12.84 -3.91 -17.14
CA LYS A 123 -12.19 -3.96 -18.48
C LYS A 123 -11.92 -2.59 -19.03
N ARG A 124 -12.89 -1.68 -18.90
CA ARG A 124 -12.73 -0.31 -19.36
C ARG A 124 -11.66 0.40 -18.54
N ASN A 125 -11.79 0.35 -17.20
CA ASN A 125 -10.92 1.10 -16.31
C ASN A 125 -9.46 0.66 -16.41
N ILE A 126 -9.18 -0.65 -16.50
CA ILE A 126 -7.79 -1.13 -16.60
C ILE A 126 -7.13 -0.72 -17.92
N THR A 127 -7.89 -0.70 -19.01
CA THR A 127 -7.39 -0.28 -20.33
C THR A 127 -7.16 1.23 -20.35
N GLU A 128 -8.20 2.03 -20.04
CA GLU A 128 -8.13 3.49 -20.15
C GLU A 128 -7.16 4.12 -19.13
N ALA A 129 -7.06 3.58 -17.90
CA ALA A 129 -6.09 4.04 -16.91
C ALA A 129 -4.65 3.79 -17.36
N ALA A 130 -4.37 2.62 -17.91
CA ALA A 130 -3.04 2.28 -18.46
C ALA A 130 -2.69 3.16 -19.66
N GLU A 131 -3.63 3.39 -20.58
CA GLU A 131 -3.47 4.30 -21.74
C GLU A 131 -3.22 5.75 -21.31
N ALA A 132 -3.82 6.19 -20.18
CA ALA A 132 -3.55 7.50 -19.60
C ALA A 132 -2.18 7.58 -18.86
N GLY A 133 -1.41 6.47 -18.80
CA GLY A 133 -0.13 6.40 -18.11
C GLY A 133 -0.25 6.36 -16.59
N ILE A 134 -1.38 5.90 -16.07
CA ILE A 134 -1.59 5.60 -14.64
C ILE A 134 -1.13 4.16 -14.38
N LYS A 135 -0.35 3.96 -13.33
CA LYS A 135 0.06 2.62 -12.91
C LYS A 135 -1.15 1.91 -12.28
N VAL A 136 -1.41 0.67 -12.68
CA VAL A 136 -2.62 -0.04 -12.26
C VAL A 136 -2.30 -1.23 -11.38
N GLY A 137 -2.97 -1.30 -10.24
CA GLY A 137 -3.14 -2.47 -9.42
C GLY A 137 -4.59 -2.92 -9.43
N VAL A 138 -4.84 -4.09 -8.89
CA VAL A 138 -6.19 -4.67 -8.92
C VAL A 138 -6.56 -5.27 -7.58
N TYR A 139 -7.87 -5.30 -7.26
CA TYR A 139 -8.32 -5.97 -6.05
C TYR A 139 -9.54 -6.86 -6.25
N HIS A 140 -9.66 -7.83 -5.36
CA HIS A 140 -10.80 -8.75 -5.25
C HIS A 140 -11.46 -8.59 -3.89
N TYR A 141 -12.76 -8.34 -3.86
CA TYR A 141 -13.55 -8.29 -2.63
C TYR A 141 -13.94 -9.69 -2.18
N LEU A 142 -13.45 -10.10 -1.02
CA LEU A 142 -13.56 -11.48 -0.51
C LEU A 142 -14.91 -11.77 0.15
N TYR A 143 -15.58 -12.83 -0.28
CA TYR A 143 -16.78 -13.36 0.38
C TYR A 143 -16.57 -14.73 1.02
N ALA A 144 -15.47 -15.42 0.77
CA ALA A 144 -15.19 -16.77 1.24
C ALA A 144 -15.33 -16.94 2.76
N HIS A 145 -16.00 -18.00 3.19
CA HIS A 145 -16.12 -18.41 4.58
C HIS A 145 -15.28 -19.65 4.92
N THR A 146 -14.70 -20.30 3.91
CA THR A 146 -13.84 -21.47 4.04
C THR A 146 -12.57 -21.31 3.22
N VAL A 147 -11.52 -22.06 3.58
CA VAL A 147 -10.27 -22.12 2.80
C VAL A 147 -10.51 -22.60 1.36
N SER A 148 -11.45 -23.54 1.17
CA SER A 148 -11.79 -24.04 -0.16
C SER A 148 -12.41 -22.95 -1.04
N GLU A 149 -13.35 -22.18 -0.49
CA GLU A 149 -13.96 -21.06 -1.18
C GLU A 149 -12.92 -19.96 -1.51
N ALA A 150 -12.05 -19.63 -0.56
CA ALA A 150 -10.99 -18.65 -0.80
C ALA A 150 -10.09 -19.03 -1.98
N LYS A 151 -9.73 -20.31 -2.10
CA LYS A 151 -8.98 -20.81 -3.25
C LYS A 151 -9.77 -20.75 -4.57
N GLN A 152 -11.07 -20.95 -4.53
CA GLN A 152 -11.93 -20.82 -5.71
C GLN A 152 -12.04 -19.35 -6.13
N GLU A 153 -12.23 -18.43 -5.17
CA GLU A 153 -12.26 -16.99 -5.44
C GLU A 153 -10.90 -16.51 -5.98
N ALA A 154 -9.78 -16.98 -5.43
CA ALA A 154 -8.44 -16.64 -5.94
C ALA A 154 -8.26 -17.10 -7.40
N LYS A 155 -8.67 -18.34 -7.73
CA LYS A 155 -8.61 -18.84 -9.12
C LYS A 155 -9.47 -18.02 -10.08
N PHE A 156 -10.67 -17.63 -9.63
CA PHE A 156 -11.54 -16.75 -10.41
C PHE A 156 -10.88 -15.38 -10.65
N PHE A 157 -10.35 -14.78 -9.60
CA PHE A 157 -9.65 -13.49 -9.67
C PHE A 157 -8.44 -13.55 -10.60
N ILE A 158 -7.55 -14.55 -10.42
CA ILE A 158 -6.37 -14.75 -11.27
C ILE A 158 -6.77 -14.90 -12.74
N LYS A 159 -7.82 -15.69 -13.03
CA LYS A 159 -8.36 -15.83 -14.40
C LYS A 159 -8.86 -14.49 -14.95
N THR A 160 -9.52 -13.69 -14.14
CA THR A 160 -10.06 -12.38 -14.55
C THR A 160 -8.94 -11.40 -14.92
N ILE A 161 -7.84 -11.40 -14.15
CA ILE A 161 -6.76 -10.43 -14.30
C ILE A 161 -5.66 -10.87 -15.27
N SER A 162 -5.53 -12.16 -15.57
CA SER A 162 -4.43 -12.71 -16.36
C SER A 162 -4.28 -12.13 -17.80
N PRO A 163 -5.33 -11.59 -18.46
CA PRO A 163 -5.15 -10.95 -19.76
C PRO A 163 -4.47 -9.58 -19.73
N TYR A 164 -4.28 -9.00 -18.54
CA TYR A 164 -3.88 -7.60 -18.40
C TYR A 164 -2.48 -7.45 -17.81
N GLN A 165 -1.79 -6.40 -18.20
CA GLN A 165 -0.52 -6.01 -17.60
C GLN A 165 -0.79 -5.18 -16.34
N ILE A 166 -0.39 -5.71 -15.17
CA ILE A 166 -0.63 -5.11 -13.86
C ILE A 166 0.68 -4.62 -13.27
N THR A 167 0.82 -3.32 -13.07
CA THR A 167 2.08 -2.68 -12.67
C THR A 167 2.15 -2.35 -11.17
N TYR A 168 1.04 -2.54 -10.43
CA TYR A 168 0.91 -2.36 -9.00
C TYR A 168 0.42 -3.65 -8.33
N PRO A 169 0.27 -3.71 -6.98
CA PRO A 169 -0.09 -4.94 -6.30
C PRO A 169 -1.41 -5.58 -6.73
N VAL A 170 -1.49 -6.90 -6.54
CA VAL A 170 -2.69 -7.72 -6.71
C VAL A 170 -3.25 -8.00 -5.32
N VAL A 171 -4.40 -7.38 -4.99
CA VAL A 171 -4.86 -7.18 -3.62
C VAL A 171 -6.06 -8.05 -3.28
N LEU A 172 -6.04 -8.62 -2.08
CA LEU A 172 -7.20 -9.19 -1.43
C LEU A 172 -7.82 -8.16 -0.49
N ASP A 173 -9.06 -7.81 -0.73
CA ASP A 173 -9.88 -6.90 0.08
C ASP A 173 -10.70 -7.70 1.08
N VAL A 174 -10.46 -7.48 2.39
CA VAL A 174 -11.01 -8.23 3.51
C VAL A 174 -11.73 -7.29 4.46
N GLU A 175 -13.04 -7.15 4.29
CA GLU A 175 -13.88 -6.30 5.14
C GLU A 175 -15.36 -6.74 5.19
N GLU A 176 -15.67 -7.91 4.60
CA GLU A 176 -17.03 -8.42 4.52
C GLU A 176 -17.56 -8.79 5.92
N GLN A 177 -18.58 -8.08 6.37
CA GLN A 177 -19.10 -8.20 7.74
C GLN A 177 -19.55 -9.62 8.11
N SER A 178 -20.02 -10.41 7.15
CA SER A 178 -20.42 -11.82 7.40
C SER A 178 -19.27 -12.68 7.88
N GLN A 179 -18.02 -12.30 7.61
CA GLN A 179 -16.81 -13.01 8.02
C GLN A 179 -16.37 -12.70 9.45
N ALA A 180 -16.88 -11.63 10.07
CA ALA A 180 -16.47 -11.20 11.41
C ALA A 180 -16.67 -12.28 12.49
N ASN A 181 -17.64 -13.16 12.30
CA ASN A 181 -17.99 -14.23 13.25
C ASN A 181 -17.24 -15.54 13.02
N LEU A 182 -16.40 -15.66 12.00
CA LEU A 182 -15.64 -16.88 11.71
C LEU A 182 -14.55 -17.17 12.76
N GLY A 183 -14.18 -16.17 13.55
CA GLY A 183 -13.08 -16.23 14.50
C GLY A 183 -11.72 -15.99 13.84
N LYS A 184 -10.84 -15.37 14.59
CA LYS A 184 -9.54 -14.86 14.14
C LYS A 184 -8.68 -15.88 13.39
N SER A 185 -8.56 -17.10 13.97
CA SER A 185 -7.74 -18.15 13.37
C SER A 185 -8.31 -18.66 12.05
N ALA A 186 -9.64 -18.82 11.94
CA ALA A 186 -10.28 -19.33 10.73
C ALA A 186 -10.18 -18.29 9.61
N LEU A 187 -10.53 -17.03 9.88
CA LEU A 187 -10.45 -15.96 8.90
C LEU A 187 -9.01 -15.75 8.41
N THR A 188 -8.02 -15.79 9.30
CA THR A 188 -6.61 -15.67 8.92
C THR A 188 -6.17 -16.79 7.96
N LYS A 189 -6.64 -18.04 8.17
CA LYS A 189 -6.35 -19.16 7.25
C LYS A 189 -7.00 -18.96 5.88
N ILE A 190 -8.21 -18.41 5.84
CA ILE A 190 -8.95 -18.08 4.61
C ILE A 190 -8.17 -17.03 3.81
N VAL A 191 -7.81 -15.92 4.45
CA VAL A 191 -7.03 -14.83 3.85
C VAL A 191 -5.69 -15.33 3.34
N LYS A 192 -4.97 -16.10 4.17
CA LYS A 192 -3.68 -16.68 3.78
C LYS A 192 -3.81 -17.58 2.56
N ALA A 193 -4.81 -18.45 2.54
CA ALA A 193 -5.01 -19.38 1.43
C ALA A 193 -5.26 -18.68 0.10
N PHE A 194 -5.99 -17.56 0.09
CA PHE A 194 -6.19 -16.74 -1.09
C PHE A 194 -4.86 -16.10 -1.57
N LEU A 195 -4.16 -15.46 -0.66
CA LEU A 195 -2.92 -14.74 -0.97
C LEU A 195 -1.80 -15.72 -1.40
N ASP A 196 -1.74 -16.92 -0.80
CA ASP A 196 -0.82 -17.97 -1.24
C ASP A 196 -1.08 -18.38 -2.70
N GLU A 197 -2.36 -18.53 -3.13
CA GLU A 197 -2.70 -18.83 -4.53
C GLU A 197 -2.28 -17.69 -5.48
N VAL A 198 -2.49 -16.42 -5.07
CA VAL A 198 -2.07 -15.25 -5.83
C VAL A 198 -0.54 -15.22 -6.01
N ASN A 199 0.21 -15.42 -4.93
CA ASN A 199 1.67 -15.46 -4.98
C ASN A 199 2.20 -16.65 -5.77
N ALA A 200 1.58 -17.84 -5.62
CA ALA A 200 1.94 -19.03 -6.38
C ALA A 200 1.71 -18.86 -7.89
N ALA A 201 0.75 -18.00 -8.27
CA ALA A 201 0.52 -17.62 -9.65
C ALA A 201 1.49 -16.54 -10.18
N GLY A 202 2.50 -16.14 -9.41
CA GLY A 202 3.54 -15.17 -9.82
C GLY A 202 3.16 -13.71 -9.63
N TYR A 203 2.08 -13.42 -8.92
CA TYR A 203 1.68 -12.04 -8.65
C TYR A 203 2.23 -11.53 -7.31
N TYR A 204 2.33 -10.21 -7.19
CA TYR A 204 2.69 -9.54 -5.94
C TYR A 204 1.43 -9.37 -5.07
N GLY A 205 1.18 -10.32 -4.19
CA GLY A 205 0.02 -10.35 -3.32
C GLY A 205 0.09 -9.32 -2.19
N MET A 206 -1.02 -8.59 -1.95
CA MET A 206 -1.15 -7.61 -0.88
C MET A 206 -2.50 -7.76 -0.18
N LEU A 207 -2.57 -7.45 1.10
CA LEU A 207 -3.78 -7.45 1.90
C LEU A 207 -4.29 -6.02 2.08
N TYR A 208 -5.55 -5.75 1.67
CA TYR A 208 -6.28 -4.56 2.09
C TYR A 208 -7.24 -4.91 3.22
N SER A 209 -7.24 -4.08 4.25
CA SER A 209 -8.28 -4.08 5.26
C SER A 209 -8.21 -2.80 6.11
N ASN A 210 -9.28 -2.54 6.89
CA ASN A 210 -9.27 -1.45 7.83
C ASN A 210 -8.56 -1.82 9.14
N LYS A 211 -8.18 -0.79 9.91
CA LYS A 211 -7.47 -0.95 11.19
C LYS A 211 -8.15 -1.94 12.13
N SER A 212 -9.48 -1.89 12.26
CA SER A 212 -10.22 -2.77 13.18
C SER A 212 -10.06 -4.23 12.79
N TRP A 213 -10.17 -4.56 11.52
CA TRP A 213 -9.99 -5.91 11.02
C TRP A 213 -8.57 -6.42 11.22
N LEU A 214 -7.57 -5.60 10.88
CA LEU A 214 -6.16 -5.95 11.06
C LEU A 214 -5.78 -6.21 12.52
N THR A 215 -6.43 -5.55 13.48
CA THR A 215 -6.12 -5.71 14.91
C THR A 215 -6.98 -6.76 15.60
N THR A 216 -8.25 -6.86 15.24
CA THR A 216 -9.25 -7.66 15.96
C THR A 216 -9.50 -9.00 15.30
N TYR A 217 -9.71 -9.03 13.97
CA TYR A 217 -10.21 -10.20 13.27
C TYR A 217 -9.13 -11.01 12.55
N LEU A 218 -7.93 -10.44 12.35
CA LEU A 218 -6.80 -11.10 11.69
C LEU A 218 -5.61 -11.30 12.62
N ASP A 219 -4.99 -12.48 12.57
CA ASP A 219 -3.69 -12.74 13.18
C ASP A 219 -2.57 -12.34 12.23
N MET A 220 -2.16 -11.07 12.29
CA MET A 220 -1.14 -10.52 11.42
C MET A 220 0.23 -11.20 11.59
N SER A 221 0.50 -11.90 12.70
CA SER A 221 1.73 -12.68 12.88
C SER A 221 1.83 -13.88 11.92
N LYS A 222 0.72 -14.30 11.35
CA LYS A 222 0.64 -15.39 10.35
C LYS A 222 0.59 -14.88 8.90
N LEU A 223 0.54 -13.57 8.72
CA LEU A 223 0.44 -12.88 7.43
C LEU A 223 1.67 -12.00 7.13
N THR A 224 2.78 -12.23 7.81
CA THR A 224 4.01 -11.42 7.71
C THR A 224 4.67 -11.45 6.33
N GLY A 225 4.29 -12.38 5.46
CA GLY A 225 4.79 -12.46 4.07
C GLY A 225 4.04 -11.56 3.08
N TYR A 226 3.04 -10.80 3.55
CA TYR A 226 2.22 -9.95 2.71
C TYR A 226 2.27 -8.50 3.16
N GLU A 227 2.40 -7.60 2.20
CA GLU A 227 2.27 -6.16 2.43
C GLU A 227 0.83 -5.80 2.77
N VAL A 228 0.64 -4.71 3.50
CA VAL A 228 -0.67 -4.21 3.90
C VAL A 228 -0.97 -2.89 3.19
N TRP A 229 -2.17 -2.81 2.63
CA TRP A 229 -2.84 -1.57 2.27
C TRP A 229 -3.87 -1.26 3.37
N LEU A 230 -3.52 -0.31 4.22
CA LEU A 230 -4.33 0.08 5.39
C LEU A 230 -5.46 1.01 4.98
N ALA A 231 -6.70 0.69 5.35
CA ALA A 231 -7.79 1.67 5.36
C ALA A 231 -7.96 2.26 6.76
N GLN A 232 -7.73 3.55 6.86
CA GLN A 232 -8.01 4.32 8.06
C GLN A 232 -8.20 5.79 7.70
N TRP A 233 -9.44 6.24 7.65
CA TRP A 233 -9.79 7.59 7.25
C TRP A 233 -9.50 8.57 8.39
N ASN A 234 -8.33 9.14 8.35
CA ASN A 234 -7.81 10.01 9.39
C ASN A 234 -6.74 10.95 8.80
N THR A 235 -6.33 11.96 9.57
CA THR A 235 -5.23 12.85 9.17
C THR A 235 -3.86 12.19 9.28
N VAL A 236 -3.73 11.24 10.20
CA VAL A 236 -2.54 10.39 10.39
C VAL A 236 -2.98 8.98 10.76
N PRO A 237 -2.31 7.94 10.27
CA PRO A 237 -2.64 6.58 10.65
C PRO A 237 -2.24 6.31 12.11
N THR A 238 -3.11 5.61 12.84
CA THR A 238 -2.87 5.17 14.22
C THR A 238 -2.73 3.65 14.33
N TYR A 239 -2.71 2.95 13.20
CA TYR A 239 -2.34 1.54 13.14
C TYR A 239 -0.86 1.39 13.42
N THR A 240 -0.49 0.44 14.29
CA THR A 240 0.90 0.24 14.74
C THR A 240 1.64 -0.85 13.99
N GLY A 241 0.95 -1.61 13.16
CA GLY A 241 1.57 -2.59 12.26
C GLY A 241 2.16 -1.95 11.02
N ASP A 242 2.87 -2.75 10.23
CA ASP A 242 3.47 -2.30 8.99
C ASP A 242 2.44 -2.21 7.88
N PHE A 243 2.55 -1.18 7.05
CA PHE A 243 1.77 -1.01 5.84
C PHE A 243 2.59 -0.23 4.80
N GLY A 244 2.41 -0.57 3.55
CA GLY A 244 3.09 0.12 2.44
C GLY A 244 2.18 1.07 1.68
N MET A 245 0.86 0.96 1.87
CA MET A 245 -0.13 1.82 1.24
C MET A 245 -1.22 2.19 2.25
N TRP A 246 -1.75 3.41 2.14
CA TRP A 246 -2.75 3.94 3.05
C TRP A 246 -3.91 4.60 2.29
N GLN A 247 -5.13 4.10 2.50
CA GLN A 247 -6.37 4.76 2.11
C GLN A 247 -6.78 5.69 3.25
N TYR A 248 -6.67 7.00 3.02
CA TYR A 248 -6.83 7.99 4.08
C TYR A 248 -8.18 8.72 4.08
N THR A 249 -8.97 8.58 3.02
CA THR A 249 -10.33 9.12 2.93
C THR A 249 -11.14 8.41 1.86
N CYS A 250 -12.45 8.31 2.09
CA CYS A 250 -13.44 7.87 1.09
C CYS A 250 -14.24 9.05 0.50
N LYS A 251 -13.81 10.29 0.72
CA LYS A 251 -14.51 11.50 0.29
C LYS A 251 -13.61 12.43 -0.52
N GLY A 252 -12.68 11.85 -1.27
CA GLY A 252 -11.83 12.59 -2.18
C GLY A 252 -12.62 13.15 -3.36
N ILE A 253 -12.13 14.25 -3.91
CA ILE A 253 -12.62 14.83 -5.16
C ILE A 253 -11.47 14.84 -6.14
N VAL A 254 -11.66 14.19 -7.29
CA VAL A 254 -10.64 14.10 -8.34
C VAL A 254 -11.25 14.48 -9.67
N SER A 255 -10.60 15.35 -10.41
CA SER A 255 -11.07 15.75 -11.73
C SER A 255 -11.19 14.52 -12.65
N GLY A 256 -12.31 14.37 -13.33
CA GLY A 256 -12.59 13.21 -14.18
C GLY A 256 -13.41 12.11 -13.51
N ILE A 257 -13.77 12.27 -12.23
CA ILE A 257 -14.66 11.36 -11.50
C ILE A 257 -15.83 12.17 -10.94
N ASP A 258 -17.05 11.69 -11.18
CA ASP A 258 -18.24 12.28 -10.58
C ASP A 258 -18.45 11.75 -9.16
N GLY A 259 -18.60 12.68 -8.19
CA GLY A 259 -18.81 12.34 -6.79
C GLY A 259 -17.52 12.05 -6.03
N TYR A 260 -17.64 11.23 -5.00
CA TYR A 260 -16.51 10.89 -4.12
C TYR A 260 -15.73 9.68 -4.62
N VAL A 261 -14.44 9.72 -4.35
CA VAL A 261 -13.51 8.62 -4.61
C VAL A 261 -12.56 8.43 -3.43
N ASP A 262 -12.13 7.20 -3.22
CA ASP A 262 -11.14 6.85 -2.21
C ASP A 262 -9.76 7.35 -2.63
N LEU A 263 -9.06 8.04 -1.69
CA LEU A 263 -7.72 8.55 -1.93
C LEU A 263 -6.68 7.77 -1.13
N ASN A 264 -5.57 7.51 -1.80
CA ASN A 264 -4.51 6.67 -1.31
C ASN A 264 -3.13 7.35 -1.38
N LEU A 265 -2.27 6.94 -0.47
CA LEU A 265 -0.83 7.19 -0.51
C LEU A 265 -0.08 5.86 -0.53
N SER A 266 0.80 5.69 -1.49
CA SER A 266 1.73 4.56 -1.52
C SER A 266 3.11 5.03 -1.07
N TYR A 267 3.62 4.46 0.02
CA TYR A 267 4.93 4.79 0.58
C TYR A 267 6.07 4.00 -0.05
N LYS A 268 5.74 3.11 -0.99
CA LYS A 268 6.68 2.32 -1.76
C LYS A 268 6.41 2.47 -3.26
N ASN A 269 7.48 2.44 -4.04
CA ASN A 269 7.36 2.37 -5.50
C ASN A 269 7.09 0.93 -5.94
N TYR A 270 5.84 0.49 -5.80
CA TYR A 270 5.47 -0.88 -6.15
C TYR A 270 5.71 -1.23 -7.61
N ALA A 271 5.57 -0.29 -8.54
CA ALA A 271 5.87 -0.54 -9.94
C ALA A 271 7.34 -0.96 -10.15
N LYS A 272 8.26 -0.30 -9.44
CA LYS A 272 9.69 -0.65 -9.48
C LYS A 272 9.95 -1.98 -8.77
N ILE A 273 9.37 -2.19 -7.58
CA ILE A 273 9.52 -3.42 -6.79
C ILE A 273 9.03 -4.64 -7.58
N ILE A 274 7.83 -4.52 -8.17
CA ILE A 274 7.19 -5.61 -8.92
C ILE A 274 8.00 -5.95 -10.17
N LYS A 275 8.41 -4.92 -10.93
CA LYS A 275 9.24 -5.12 -12.13
C LYS A 275 10.59 -5.74 -11.79
N LYS A 276 11.30 -5.19 -10.78
CA LYS A 276 12.61 -5.69 -10.33
C LYS A 276 12.53 -7.12 -9.80
N GLY A 277 11.43 -7.47 -9.13
CA GLY A 277 11.18 -8.80 -8.58
C GLY A 277 10.64 -9.83 -9.59
N GLY A 278 10.35 -9.42 -10.84
CA GLY A 278 9.73 -10.29 -11.84
C GLY A 278 8.31 -10.75 -11.48
N TYR A 279 7.62 -9.99 -10.63
CA TYR A 279 6.23 -10.28 -10.28
C TYR A 279 5.25 -9.79 -11.36
N ASN A 280 4.01 -10.22 -11.28
CA ASN A 280 2.91 -9.87 -12.18
C ASN A 280 3.24 -10.15 -13.65
N HIS A 281 4.15 -11.11 -13.90
CA HIS A 281 4.63 -11.46 -15.24
C HIS A 281 5.26 -10.28 -16.00
N LEU A 282 5.77 -9.27 -15.29
CA LEU A 282 6.50 -8.15 -15.87
C LEU A 282 7.98 -8.54 -16.05
N THR A 283 8.48 -8.38 -17.26
CA THR A 283 9.89 -8.60 -17.65
C THR A 283 10.64 -7.29 -17.80
#